data_77dd687b689b6cd4a04613699547a05f
#
_entry.id   77dd687b689b6cd4a04613699547a05f
#
_cell.length_a   1.000
_cell.length_b   1.000
_cell.length_c   1.000
_cell.angle_alpha   90.00
_cell.angle_beta   90.00
_cell.angle_gamma   90.00
#
_symmetry.space_group_name_H-M   'P 1'
#
loop_
_entity.id
_entity.type
_entity.pdbx_description
1 polymer ?
#
loop_
_entity_poly.entity_id
_entity_poly.type
_entity_poly.pdbx_seq_one_letter_code
_entity_poly.pdbx_strand_id
1 'polypeptide(L)'
;MSHYRMPDGEQLFVREFGQGQPVLVLSGLGMHSWQWLPFLYPQAKNHKFIIPDWRGFGCSQSCRIPEMDAISSHWRDIDSLIEQLQLDQFSLIAYSMGATTAMHGMQYSNLNAKLTRYLHIDQTPKISVDDTWQHGLFSQQQPQFKQLLTEISQLLSAKSHALQLSDLDSTSRQHLLELWLRFLQLQTSNKFTPLLFNMALKQPKLQSLILPRQRLDYLAWYINNYLYHNEDYRNAIAQLACPSTFFIGEKSKLYPAAGQKIIANSVKSSKQIIFEKSGHTPLISEPLKFGREIAHFLQD
;
A
#
# COMPACT_ATOMS: atom_id res chain seq x y z
N MET A 1 -17.12 12.81 -5.16
CA MET A 1 -16.21 12.00 -6.00
C MET A 1 -15.67 12.93 -7.06
N SER A 2 -14.39 13.18 -7.07
CA SER A 2 -13.77 14.20 -7.91
C SER A 2 -12.55 13.65 -8.62
N HIS A 3 -12.18 14.30 -9.71
CA HIS A 3 -10.90 14.07 -10.39
C HIS A 3 -10.06 15.33 -10.24
N TYR A 4 -8.82 15.14 -9.84
CA TYR A 4 -7.85 16.22 -9.67
C TYR A 4 -6.76 16.10 -10.72
N ARG A 5 -6.40 17.22 -11.35
CA ARG A 5 -5.35 17.24 -12.38
C ARG A 5 -3.99 17.20 -11.71
N MET A 6 -3.22 16.17 -12.04
CA MET A 6 -1.86 16.00 -11.53
C MET A 6 -0.84 16.81 -12.35
N PRO A 7 0.38 17.02 -11.84
CA PRO A 7 1.40 17.84 -12.53
C PRO A 7 1.75 17.38 -13.94
N ASP A 8 1.59 16.10 -14.26
CA ASP A 8 1.81 15.53 -15.60
C ASP A 8 0.55 15.59 -16.51
N GLY A 9 -0.53 16.21 -16.02
CA GLY A 9 -1.79 16.38 -16.74
C GLY A 9 -2.80 15.26 -16.59
N GLU A 10 -2.43 14.14 -15.92
CA GLU A 10 -3.34 13.03 -15.66
C GLU A 10 -4.42 13.40 -14.62
N GLN A 11 -5.54 12.67 -14.67
CA GLN A 11 -6.68 12.90 -13.79
C GLN A 11 -6.74 11.82 -12.69
N LEU A 12 -6.29 12.17 -11.49
CA LEU A 12 -6.35 11.26 -10.35
C LEU A 12 -7.75 11.29 -9.73
N PHE A 13 -8.37 10.14 -9.60
CA PHE A 13 -9.64 10.02 -8.90
C PHE A 13 -9.43 10.11 -7.39
N VAL A 14 -10.28 10.92 -6.72
CA VAL A 14 -10.31 11.07 -5.26
C VAL A 14 -11.74 10.89 -4.78
N ARG A 15 -11.92 9.96 -3.87
CA ARG A 15 -13.19 9.80 -3.15
C ARG A 15 -13.21 10.77 -1.99
N GLU A 16 -14.18 11.66 -2.01
CA GLU A 16 -14.43 12.60 -0.92
C GLU A 16 -15.83 12.38 -0.34
N PHE A 17 -15.93 12.38 0.98
CA PHE A 17 -17.20 12.35 1.71
C PHE A 17 -17.01 12.82 3.16
N GLY A 18 -18.13 13.17 3.80
CA GLY A 18 -18.14 13.70 5.15
C GLY A 18 -17.88 15.22 5.21
N GLN A 19 -17.79 15.73 6.41
CA GLN A 19 -17.59 17.16 6.71
C GLN A 19 -16.81 17.32 8.01
N GLY A 20 -16.17 18.47 8.22
CA GLY A 20 -15.38 18.75 9.43
C GLY A 20 -13.88 18.57 9.20
N GLN A 21 -13.18 18.00 10.16
CA GLN A 21 -11.70 17.88 10.12
C GLN A 21 -11.22 17.04 8.94
N PRO A 22 -10.25 17.53 8.14
CA PRO A 22 -9.76 16.78 7.00
C PRO A 22 -8.92 15.57 7.43
N VAL A 23 -9.19 14.44 6.77
CA VAL A 23 -8.46 13.18 6.94
C VAL A 23 -8.06 12.69 5.57
N LEU A 24 -6.77 12.71 5.27
CA LEU A 24 -6.20 12.10 4.07
C LEU A 24 -5.96 10.61 4.34
N VAL A 25 -6.35 9.75 3.40
CA VAL A 25 -6.22 8.30 3.55
C VAL A 25 -5.43 7.74 2.37
N LEU A 26 -4.23 7.22 2.65
CA LEU A 26 -3.34 6.62 1.68
C LEU A 26 -3.44 5.09 1.76
N SER A 27 -4.02 4.50 0.75
CA SER A 27 -4.31 3.06 0.68
C SER A 27 -3.07 2.20 0.46
N GLY A 28 -3.16 0.92 0.78
CA GLY A 28 -2.19 -0.08 0.34
C GLY A 28 -2.25 -0.34 -1.17
N LEU A 29 -1.21 -0.98 -1.71
CA LEU A 29 -1.15 -1.37 -3.12
C LEU A 29 -2.35 -2.26 -3.48
N GLY A 30 -3.01 -1.96 -4.57
CA GLY A 30 -4.16 -2.73 -5.07
C GLY A 30 -5.50 -2.42 -4.40
N MET A 31 -5.51 -1.59 -3.36
CA MET A 31 -6.75 -1.16 -2.73
C MET A 31 -7.46 -0.07 -3.52
N HIS A 32 -8.79 -0.12 -3.47
CA HIS A 32 -9.68 0.92 -3.98
C HIS A 32 -10.21 1.76 -2.82
N SER A 33 -10.40 3.05 -3.04
CA SER A 33 -10.89 4.00 -2.03
C SER A 33 -12.22 3.60 -1.38
N TRP A 34 -13.11 2.87 -2.08
CA TRP A 34 -14.39 2.43 -1.54
C TRP A 34 -14.24 1.38 -0.43
N GLN A 35 -13.12 0.66 -0.36
CA GLN A 35 -12.91 -0.38 0.66
C GLN A 35 -12.74 0.20 2.08
N TRP A 36 -12.49 1.49 2.19
CA TRP A 36 -12.44 2.22 3.45
C TRP A 36 -13.81 2.61 3.99
N LEU A 37 -14.85 2.64 3.16
CA LEU A 37 -16.18 3.14 3.55
C LEU A 37 -16.76 2.46 4.80
N PRO A 38 -16.68 1.12 5.00
CA PRO A 38 -17.22 0.49 6.19
C PRO A 38 -16.64 1.00 7.50
N PHE A 39 -15.39 1.46 7.49
CA PHE A 39 -14.65 1.91 8.67
C PHE A 39 -14.75 3.43 8.90
N LEU A 40 -14.86 4.20 7.81
CA LEU A 40 -14.79 5.67 7.86
C LEU A 40 -16.16 6.32 7.79
N TYR A 41 -17.13 5.72 7.13
CA TYR A 41 -18.47 6.29 6.96
C TYR A 41 -19.17 6.62 8.32
N PRO A 42 -19.02 5.81 9.38
CA PRO A 42 -19.57 6.14 10.70
C PRO A 42 -18.99 7.46 11.30
N GLN A 43 -17.81 7.89 10.86
CA GLN A 43 -17.14 9.11 11.34
C GLN A 43 -17.36 10.33 10.43
N ALA A 44 -18.08 10.18 9.32
CA ALA A 44 -18.28 11.19 8.28
C ALA A 44 -19.01 12.47 8.76
N LYS A 45 -19.66 12.41 9.91
CA LYS A 45 -20.34 13.58 10.50
C LYS A 45 -19.34 14.66 10.98
N ASN A 46 -18.15 14.23 11.44
CA ASN A 46 -17.16 15.10 12.06
C ASN A 46 -15.85 15.18 11.26
N HIS A 47 -15.68 14.32 10.25
CA HIS A 47 -14.46 14.24 9.47
C HIS A 47 -14.74 14.25 7.96
N LYS A 48 -13.99 15.07 7.23
CA LYS A 48 -13.96 15.07 5.77
C LYS A 48 -12.87 14.12 5.30
N PHE A 49 -13.24 12.98 4.73
CA PHE A 49 -12.32 11.98 4.20
C PHE A 49 -11.95 12.26 2.74
N ILE A 50 -10.66 12.15 2.44
CA ILE A 50 -10.05 12.37 1.13
C ILE A 50 -9.22 11.13 0.82
N ILE A 51 -9.67 10.30 -0.13
CA ILE A 51 -9.11 8.98 -0.41
C ILE A 51 -8.79 8.85 -1.90
N PRO A 52 -7.56 9.07 -2.33
CA PRO A 52 -7.18 8.86 -3.72
C PRO A 52 -7.16 7.36 -4.08
N ASP A 53 -7.58 7.03 -5.30
CA ASP A 53 -7.25 5.76 -5.94
C ASP A 53 -5.87 5.91 -6.60
N TRP A 54 -4.94 5.02 -6.29
CA TRP A 54 -3.61 5.04 -6.88
C TRP A 54 -3.66 4.84 -8.39
N ARG A 55 -2.71 5.42 -9.12
CA ARG A 55 -2.54 5.21 -10.56
C ARG A 55 -2.51 3.71 -10.88
N GLY A 56 -3.26 3.29 -11.90
CA GLY A 56 -3.42 1.88 -12.29
C GLY A 56 -4.48 1.12 -11.52
N PHE A 57 -5.14 1.74 -10.53
CA PHE A 57 -6.18 1.11 -9.72
C PHE A 57 -7.48 1.91 -9.70
N GLY A 58 -8.57 1.23 -9.38
CA GLY A 58 -9.87 1.82 -9.18
C GLY A 58 -10.31 2.72 -10.33
N CYS A 59 -10.75 3.92 -10.00
CA CYS A 59 -11.15 4.91 -10.99
C CYS A 59 -9.95 5.70 -11.58
N SER A 60 -8.72 5.44 -11.12
CA SER A 60 -7.46 5.95 -11.70
C SER A 60 -6.72 4.92 -12.57
N GLN A 61 -7.39 3.83 -12.99
CA GLN A 61 -6.78 2.74 -13.77
C GLN A 61 -6.31 3.16 -15.17
N SER A 62 -6.88 4.23 -15.73
CA SER A 62 -6.55 4.74 -17.07
C SER A 62 -5.39 5.72 -17.08
N CYS A 63 -4.91 6.18 -15.94
CA CYS A 63 -3.76 7.09 -15.86
C CYS A 63 -2.55 6.47 -16.57
N ARG A 64 -1.72 7.31 -17.18
CA ARG A 64 -0.44 6.88 -17.75
C ARG A 64 0.56 6.61 -16.63
N ILE A 65 1.48 5.67 -16.88
CA ILE A 65 2.59 5.41 -15.99
C ILE A 65 3.54 6.61 -16.02
N PRO A 66 3.89 7.19 -14.85
CA PRO A 66 4.85 8.28 -14.78
C PRO A 66 6.28 7.81 -15.10
N GLU A 67 7.16 8.77 -15.41
CA GLU A 67 8.59 8.49 -15.65
C GLU A 67 9.36 8.10 -14.38
N MET A 68 8.94 8.63 -13.22
CA MET A 68 9.57 8.32 -11.94
C MET A 68 9.10 6.96 -11.39
N ASP A 69 9.82 6.45 -10.39
CA ASP A 69 9.39 5.27 -9.63
C ASP A 69 8.01 5.48 -8.95
N ALA A 70 7.42 4.38 -8.48
CA ALA A 70 6.05 4.42 -7.98
C ALA A 70 5.91 5.29 -6.71
N ILE A 71 6.82 5.20 -5.78
CA ILE A 71 6.70 5.93 -4.50
C ILE A 71 6.90 7.43 -4.72
N SER A 72 7.92 7.84 -5.47
CA SER A 72 8.16 9.24 -5.81
C SER A 72 7.00 9.84 -6.60
N SER A 73 6.44 9.07 -7.56
CA SER A 73 5.29 9.50 -8.36
C SER A 73 4.02 9.66 -7.52
N HIS A 74 3.75 8.69 -6.64
CA HIS A 74 2.61 8.78 -5.73
C HIS A 74 2.75 9.94 -4.77
N TRP A 75 3.95 10.17 -4.23
CA TRP A 75 4.14 11.32 -3.37
C TRP A 75 3.91 12.64 -4.13
N ARG A 76 4.42 12.78 -5.34
CA ARG A 76 4.17 13.96 -6.18
C ARG A 76 2.68 14.22 -6.43
N ASP A 77 1.91 13.16 -6.67
CA ASP A 77 0.46 13.27 -6.82
C ASP A 77 -0.21 13.71 -5.51
N ILE A 78 0.19 13.15 -4.38
CA ILE A 78 -0.36 13.48 -3.07
C ILE A 78 0.01 14.90 -2.64
N ASP A 79 1.24 15.32 -2.87
CA ASP A 79 1.71 16.68 -2.56
C ASP A 79 0.91 17.72 -3.38
N SER A 80 0.74 17.47 -4.68
CA SER A 80 -0.13 18.28 -5.54
C SER A 80 -1.59 18.29 -5.07
N LEU A 81 -2.11 17.17 -4.60
CA LEU A 81 -3.47 17.09 -4.06
C LEU A 81 -3.62 17.89 -2.75
N ILE A 82 -2.62 17.81 -1.87
CA ILE A 82 -2.56 18.60 -0.63
C ILE A 82 -2.60 20.12 -0.95
N GLU A 83 -1.84 20.55 -1.95
CA GLU A 83 -1.82 21.95 -2.40
C GLU A 83 -3.16 22.37 -3.01
N GLN A 84 -3.71 21.59 -3.95
CA GLN A 84 -4.99 21.90 -4.61
C GLN A 84 -6.16 21.98 -3.63
N LEU A 85 -6.14 21.16 -2.57
CA LEU A 85 -7.17 21.14 -1.51
C LEU A 85 -6.87 22.08 -0.35
N GLN A 86 -5.73 22.80 -0.40
CA GLN A 86 -5.25 23.71 0.65
C GLN A 86 -5.28 23.05 2.06
N LEU A 87 -4.72 21.84 2.12
CA LEU A 87 -4.64 21.07 3.37
C LEU A 87 -3.42 21.52 4.19
N ASP A 88 -3.62 22.50 5.07
CA ASP A 88 -2.56 23.02 5.93
C ASP A 88 -2.39 22.23 7.23
N GLN A 89 -3.49 21.71 7.77
CA GLN A 89 -3.54 20.88 8.98
C GLN A 89 -4.54 19.74 8.78
N PHE A 90 -4.09 18.49 8.82
CA PHE A 90 -4.96 17.33 8.60
C PHE A 90 -4.44 16.07 9.31
N SER A 91 -5.34 15.14 9.56
CA SER A 91 -4.98 13.79 10.01
C SER A 91 -4.64 12.90 8.81
N LEU A 92 -3.65 12.04 8.96
CA LEU A 92 -3.22 11.10 7.91
C LEU A 92 -3.38 9.65 8.36
N ILE A 93 -4.12 8.87 7.59
CA ILE A 93 -4.19 7.42 7.70
C ILE A 93 -3.38 6.82 6.54
N ALA A 94 -2.35 6.04 6.85
CA ALA A 94 -1.46 5.49 5.85
C ALA A 94 -1.26 3.99 6.04
N TYR A 95 -1.61 3.20 5.02
CA TYR A 95 -1.55 1.75 5.06
C TYR A 95 -0.59 1.19 4.02
N SER A 96 0.35 0.32 4.45
CA SER A 96 1.25 -0.41 3.55
C SER A 96 1.99 0.55 2.58
N MET A 97 1.85 0.40 1.27
CA MET A 97 2.44 1.31 0.27
C MET A 97 2.08 2.79 0.53
N GLY A 98 0.86 3.07 1.01
CA GLY A 98 0.47 4.43 1.41
C GLY A 98 1.31 4.97 2.56
N ALA A 99 1.73 4.10 3.50
CA ALA A 99 2.64 4.51 4.57
C ALA A 99 4.07 4.73 4.05
N THR A 100 4.54 3.94 3.07
CA THR A 100 5.82 4.22 2.39
C THR A 100 5.77 5.58 1.68
N THR A 101 4.68 5.87 0.96
CA THR A 101 4.48 7.17 0.30
C THR A 101 4.45 8.33 1.31
N ALA A 102 3.79 8.15 2.46
CA ALA A 102 3.78 9.14 3.54
C ALA A 102 5.19 9.39 4.09
N MET A 103 5.94 8.33 4.38
CA MET A 103 7.32 8.43 4.86
C MET A 103 8.25 9.10 3.84
N HIS A 104 8.02 8.87 2.54
CA HIS A 104 8.73 9.58 1.47
C HIS A 104 8.44 11.09 1.55
N GLY A 105 7.19 11.49 1.74
CA GLY A 105 6.82 12.89 1.96
C GLY A 105 7.39 13.50 3.23
N MET A 106 7.51 12.71 4.31
CA MET A 106 8.18 13.14 5.54
C MET A 106 9.67 13.42 5.31
N GLN A 107 10.32 12.65 4.45
CA GLN A 107 11.76 12.79 4.17
C GLN A 107 12.10 13.87 3.17
N TYR A 108 11.29 14.03 2.11
CA TYR A 108 11.60 14.86 0.97
C TYR A 108 10.75 16.13 0.85
N SER A 109 9.80 16.31 1.78
CA SER A 109 8.97 17.52 1.83
C SER A 109 8.65 17.92 3.29
N ASN A 110 7.73 18.86 3.46
CA ASN A 110 7.32 19.36 4.78
C ASN A 110 6.04 18.68 5.31
N LEU A 111 5.83 17.40 5.02
CA LEU A 111 4.60 16.71 5.42
C LEU A 111 4.42 16.71 6.96
N ASN A 112 5.50 16.46 7.71
CA ASN A 112 5.44 16.41 9.18
C ASN A 112 4.82 17.66 9.83
N ALA A 113 5.07 18.84 9.26
CA ALA A 113 4.54 20.11 9.80
C ALA A 113 3.03 20.28 9.55
N LYS A 114 2.47 19.54 8.60
CA LYS A 114 1.04 19.60 8.24
C LYS A 114 0.18 18.58 9.01
N LEU A 115 0.81 17.61 9.69
CA LEU A 115 0.09 16.53 10.36
C LEU A 115 -0.40 16.93 11.75
N THR A 116 -1.70 16.82 11.98
CA THR A 116 -2.30 16.92 13.32
C THR A 116 -2.26 15.58 14.03
N ARG A 117 -2.39 14.48 13.30
CA ARG A 117 -2.32 13.08 13.78
C ARG A 117 -1.86 12.17 12.66
N TYR A 118 -1.20 11.07 13.01
CA TYR A 118 -0.75 10.07 12.06
C TYR A 118 -1.13 8.65 12.48
N LEU A 119 -1.77 7.92 11.57
CA LEU A 119 -2.01 6.48 11.72
C LEU A 119 -1.18 5.70 10.70
N HIS A 120 -0.26 4.90 11.23
CA HIS A 120 0.59 4.00 10.47
C HIS A 120 0.06 2.57 10.55
N ILE A 121 -0.22 1.95 9.41
CA ILE A 121 -0.81 0.61 9.37
C ILE A 121 0.10 -0.35 8.62
N ASP A 122 0.63 -1.33 9.35
CA ASP A 122 1.39 -2.49 8.90
C ASP A 122 2.40 -2.20 7.77
N GLN A 123 3.45 -1.43 8.11
CA GLN A 123 4.57 -1.12 7.20
C GLN A 123 5.89 -0.99 7.98
N THR A 124 6.99 -1.11 7.26
CA THR A 124 8.37 -0.86 7.73
C THR A 124 8.94 0.40 7.07
N PRO A 125 9.81 1.14 7.74
CA PRO A 125 10.39 2.37 7.18
C PRO A 125 11.49 2.10 6.15
N LYS A 126 11.95 0.88 6.02
CA LYS A 126 12.93 0.45 5.03
C LYS A 126 12.52 -0.91 4.46
N ILE A 127 12.28 -0.96 3.16
CA ILE A 127 11.84 -2.18 2.47
C ILE A 127 12.98 -3.17 2.32
N SER A 128 14.21 -2.69 2.05
CA SER A 128 15.39 -3.54 1.92
C SER A 128 15.82 -4.13 3.27
N VAL A 129 16.41 -5.32 3.21
CA VAL A 129 17.08 -5.97 4.36
C VAL A 129 18.59 -5.85 4.16
N ASP A 130 19.30 -5.40 5.18
CA ASP A 130 20.76 -5.33 5.23
C ASP A 130 21.26 -5.40 6.69
N ASP A 131 22.55 -5.23 6.89
CA ASP A 131 23.18 -5.30 8.22
C ASP A 131 22.63 -4.28 9.23
N THR A 132 22.04 -3.17 8.74
CA THR A 132 21.47 -2.10 9.57
C THR A 132 19.99 -2.30 9.85
N TRP A 133 19.30 -3.16 9.08
CA TRP A 133 17.85 -3.38 9.18
C TRP A 133 17.45 -4.78 8.72
N GLN A 134 17.08 -5.64 9.66
CA GLN A 134 16.66 -7.02 9.39
C GLN A 134 15.13 -7.21 9.21
N HIS A 135 14.36 -6.13 9.40
CA HIS A 135 12.90 -6.16 9.41
C HIS A 135 12.25 -5.56 8.14
N GLY A 136 12.97 -5.63 7.01
CA GLY A 136 12.42 -5.21 5.72
C GLY A 136 11.37 -6.17 5.18
N LEU A 137 10.91 -5.92 3.97
CA LEU A 137 9.87 -6.69 3.29
C LEU A 137 10.25 -8.18 3.19
N PHE A 138 9.43 -9.06 3.76
CA PHE A 138 9.65 -10.50 3.92
C PHE A 138 10.87 -10.89 4.78
N SER A 139 11.58 -9.94 5.40
CA SER A 139 12.69 -10.21 6.31
C SER A 139 13.68 -11.24 5.72
N GLN A 140 13.92 -12.36 6.40
CA GLN A 140 14.84 -13.41 5.95
C GLN A 140 14.46 -14.06 4.60
N GLN A 141 13.20 -13.97 4.18
CA GLN A 141 12.74 -14.47 2.88
C GLN A 141 12.89 -13.44 1.74
N GLN A 142 13.45 -12.27 2.01
CA GLN A 142 13.62 -11.21 1.01
C GLN A 142 14.43 -11.67 -0.22
N PRO A 143 15.50 -12.46 -0.13
CA PRO A 143 16.22 -12.94 -1.32
C PRO A 143 15.33 -13.77 -2.25
N GLN A 144 14.50 -14.66 -1.70
CA GLN A 144 13.54 -15.46 -2.47
C GLN A 144 12.46 -14.60 -3.11
N PHE A 145 11.98 -13.60 -2.39
CA PHE A 145 11.03 -12.62 -2.90
C PHE A 145 11.64 -11.81 -4.06
N LYS A 146 12.85 -11.27 -3.90
CA LYS A 146 13.55 -10.52 -4.96
C LYS A 146 13.79 -11.37 -6.20
N GLN A 147 14.19 -12.64 -6.05
CA GLN A 147 14.32 -13.56 -7.16
C GLN A 147 13.00 -13.72 -7.91
N LEU A 148 11.89 -13.93 -7.19
CA LEU A 148 10.57 -14.06 -7.79
C LEU A 148 10.16 -12.81 -8.56
N LEU A 149 10.35 -11.62 -7.97
CA LEU A 149 10.08 -10.35 -8.66
C LEU A 149 10.94 -10.18 -9.92
N THR A 150 12.21 -10.61 -9.88
CA THR A 150 13.10 -10.58 -11.03
C THR A 150 12.58 -11.48 -12.16
N GLU A 151 12.15 -12.71 -11.85
CA GLU A 151 11.54 -13.62 -12.82
C GLU A 151 10.28 -13.01 -13.47
N ILE A 152 9.41 -12.39 -12.68
CA ILE A 152 8.22 -11.70 -13.19
C ILE A 152 8.60 -10.49 -14.05
N SER A 153 9.56 -9.67 -13.60
CA SER A 153 10.02 -8.49 -14.35
C SER A 153 10.61 -8.87 -15.71
N GLN A 154 11.40 -9.94 -15.77
CA GLN A 154 11.97 -10.47 -17.02
C GLN A 154 10.88 -10.95 -17.99
N LEU A 155 9.87 -11.67 -17.48
CA LEU A 155 8.73 -12.11 -18.29
C LEU A 155 7.96 -10.94 -18.86
N LEU A 156 7.64 -9.94 -18.03
CA LEU A 156 6.88 -8.75 -18.44
C LEU A 156 7.68 -7.89 -19.44
N SER A 157 9.00 -7.75 -19.24
CA SER A 157 9.87 -7.01 -20.15
C SER A 157 9.94 -7.67 -21.52
N ALA A 158 10.02 -9.02 -21.58
CA ALA A 158 10.00 -9.76 -22.83
C ALA A 158 8.64 -9.67 -23.56
N LYS A 159 7.58 -9.27 -22.87
CA LYS A 159 6.20 -9.13 -23.38
C LYS A 159 5.68 -7.70 -23.22
N SER A 160 6.54 -6.71 -23.37
CA SER A 160 6.24 -5.29 -23.14
C SER A 160 5.08 -4.71 -23.98
N HIS A 161 4.70 -5.38 -25.07
CA HIS A 161 3.55 -5.03 -25.90
C HIS A 161 2.20 -5.49 -25.30
N ALA A 162 2.23 -6.43 -24.36
CA ALA A 162 1.01 -6.93 -23.71
C ALA A 162 0.59 -5.98 -22.57
N LEU A 163 -0.59 -5.42 -22.68
CA LEU A 163 -1.17 -4.55 -21.64
C LEU A 163 -2.09 -5.31 -20.68
N GLN A 164 -2.67 -6.41 -21.14
CA GLN A 164 -3.58 -7.24 -20.37
C GLN A 164 -3.15 -8.71 -20.41
N LEU A 165 -3.63 -9.50 -19.47
CA LEU A 165 -3.39 -10.96 -19.45
C LEU A 165 -3.87 -11.67 -20.70
N SER A 166 -4.93 -11.16 -21.34
CA SER A 166 -5.44 -11.67 -22.62
C SER A 166 -4.45 -11.52 -23.76
N ASP A 167 -3.56 -10.55 -23.71
CA ASP A 167 -2.60 -10.23 -24.74
C ASP A 167 -1.36 -11.15 -24.70
N LEU A 168 -1.20 -11.88 -23.60
CA LEU A 168 -0.13 -12.90 -23.45
C LEU A 168 -0.51 -14.19 -24.19
N ASP A 169 0.47 -14.81 -24.84
CA ASP A 169 0.35 -16.19 -25.30
C ASP A 169 0.10 -17.16 -24.13
N SER A 170 -0.40 -18.37 -24.44
CA SER A 170 -0.79 -19.35 -23.42
C SER A 170 0.36 -19.73 -22.48
N THR A 171 1.57 -19.89 -23.02
CA THR A 171 2.75 -20.27 -22.24
C THR A 171 3.18 -19.17 -21.29
N SER A 172 3.27 -17.93 -21.77
CA SER A 172 3.63 -16.76 -20.96
C SER A 172 2.59 -16.49 -19.87
N ARG A 173 1.30 -16.65 -20.20
CA ARG A 173 0.21 -16.53 -19.22
C ARG A 173 0.31 -17.58 -18.13
N GLN A 174 0.52 -18.83 -18.50
CA GLN A 174 0.69 -19.93 -17.53
C GLN A 174 1.90 -19.68 -16.63
N HIS A 175 3.02 -19.25 -17.19
CA HIS A 175 4.22 -18.94 -16.42
C HIS A 175 4.00 -17.79 -15.44
N LEU A 176 3.35 -16.70 -15.86
CA LEU A 176 2.99 -15.60 -14.95
C LEU A 176 2.07 -16.05 -13.81
N LEU A 177 1.13 -16.94 -14.10
CA LEU A 177 0.25 -17.53 -13.10
C LEU A 177 1.01 -18.36 -12.06
N GLU A 178 1.96 -19.15 -12.49
CA GLU A 178 2.83 -19.96 -11.61
C GLU A 178 3.68 -19.07 -10.69
N LEU A 179 4.28 -18.01 -11.25
CA LEU A 179 5.04 -17.02 -10.48
C LEU A 179 4.14 -16.31 -9.46
N TRP A 180 2.93 -15.94 -9.86
CA TRP A 180 1.95 -15.33 -8.96
C TRP A 180 1.53 -16.26 -7.82
N LEU A 181 1.37 -17.55 -8.10
CA LEU A 181 1.12 -18.54 -7.04
C LEU A 181 2.28 -18.63 -6.05
N ARG A 182 3.51 -18.64 -6.53
CA ARG A 182 4.72 -18.64 -5.67
C ARG A 182 4.72 -17.39 -4.78
N PHE A 183 4.35 -16.22 -5.30
CA PHE A 183 4.20 -14.99 -4.53
C PHE A 183 3.15 -15.12 -3.42
N LEU A 184 1.97 -15.66 -3.72
CA LEU A 184 0.92 -15.88 -2.73
C LEU A 184 1.33 -16.90 -1.65
N GLN A 185 2.12 -17.90 -2.01
CA GLN A 185 2.67 -18.88 -1.05
C GLN A 185 3.62 -18.24 -0.03
N LEU A 186 4.41 -17.24 -0.43
CA LEU A 186 5.25 -16.49 0.50
C LEU A 186 4.43 -15.74 1.56
N GLN A 187 3.25 -15.27 1.19
CA GLN A 187 2.39 -14.48 2.09
C GLN A 187 1.55 -15.32 3.05
N THR A 188 1.24 -16.58 2.70
CA THR A 188 0.31 -17.41 3.49
C THR A 188 1.02 -18.57 4.17
N SER A 189 0.56 -18.91 5.38
CA SER A 189 0.92 -20.16 6.08
C SER A 189 -0.07 -21.29 5.80
N ASN A 190 -1.17 -21.02 5.12
CA ASN A 190 -2.22 -22.00 4.89
C ASN A 190 -1.83 -22.96 3.77
N LYS A 191 -1.61 -24.23 4.11
CA LYS A 191 -1.22 -25.30 3.17
C LYS A 191 -2.31 -25.63 2.12
N PHE A 192 -3.56 -25.23 2.35
CA PHE A 192 -4.68 -25.49 1.43
C PHE A 192 -4.84 -24.39 0.36
N THR A 193 -4.33 -23.19 0.62
CA THR A 193 -4.40 -22.09 -0.36
C THR A 193 -3.79 -22.46 -1.71
N PRO A 194 -2.60 -23.10 -1.80
CA PRO A 194 -2.02 -23.51 -3.08
C PRO A 194 -2.87 -24.53 -3.84
N LEU A 195 -3.52 -25.45 -3.13
CA LEU A 195 -4.36 -26.48 -3.75
C LEU A 195 -5.60 -25.86 -4.40
N LEU A 196 -6.28 -24.96 -3.70
CA LEU A 196 -7.44 -24.23 -4.23
C LEU A 196 -7.06 -23.36 -5.44
N PHE A 197 -5.91 -22.69 -5.37
CA PHE A 197 -5.39 -21.90 -6.49
C PHE A 197 -5.01 -22.78 -7.68
N ASN A 198 -4.36 -23.93 -7.47
CA ASN A 198 -4.03 -24.86 -8.56
C ASN A 198 -5.28 -25.42 -9.25
N MET A 199 -6.35 -25.67 -8.50
CA MET A 199 -7.63 -26.07 -9.09
C MET A 199 -8.24 -24.92 -9.92
N ALA A 200 -8.20 -23.70 -9.39
CA ALA A 200 -8.71 -22.52 -10.06
C ALA A 200 -7.92 -22.16 -11.34
N LEU A 201 -6.60 -22.38 -11.34
CA LEU A 201 -5.76 -22.15 -12.54
C LEU A 201 -6.08 -23.09 -13.71
N LYS A 202 -6.59 -24.27 -13.43
CA LYS A 202 -7.04 -25.21 -14.47
C LYS A 202 -8.35 -24.79 -15.15
N GLN A 203 -9.07 -23.81 -14.59
CA GLN A 203 -10.34 -23.31 -15.12
C GLN A 203 -10.20 -21.86 -15.60
N PRO A 204 -10.23 -21.58 -16.91
CA PRO A 204 -10.04 -20.24 -17.45
C PRO A 204 -10.96 -19.16 -16.88
N LYS A 205 -12.20 -19.54 -16.51
CA LYS A 205 -13.16 -18.63 -15.87
C LYS A 205 -12.77 -18.21 -14.45
N LEU A 206 -11.98 -19.01 -13.75
CA LEU A 206 -11.52 -18.72 -12.38
C LEU A 206 -10.17 -17.98 -12.39
N GLN A 207 -9.39 -18.07 -13.47
CA GLN A 207 -8.12 -17.34 -13.62
C GLN A 207 -8.35 -15.82 -13.52
N SER A 208 -9.41 -15.32 -14.11
CA SER A 208 -9.77 -13.88 -14.07
C SER A 208 -10.23 -13.38 -12.69
N LEU A 209 -10.52 -14.30 -11.75
CA LEU A 209 -10.85 -13.95 -10.36
C LEU A 209 -9.64 -13.92 -9.45
N ILE A 210 -8.57 -14.65 -9.80
CA ILE A 210 -7.37 -14.82 -8.98
C ILE A 210 -6.31 -13.77 -9.34
N LEU A 211 -6.20 -13.44 -10.62
CA LEU A 211 -5.25 -12.47 -11.08
C LEU A 211 -5.80 -11.05 -10.90
N PRO A 212 -4.94 -10.13 -10.50
CA PRO A 212 -5.32 -8.74 -10.48
C PRO A 212 -5.76 -8.32 -11.90
N ARG A 213 -6.90 -7.63 -12.00
CA ARG A 213 -7.38 -7.01 -13.25
C ARG A 213 -6.52 -5.80 -13.63
N GLN A 214 -5.28 -5.81 -13.23
CA GLN A 214 -4.34 -4.73 -13.41
C GLN A 214 -3.68 -4.84 -14.78
N ARG A 215 -3.40 -3.71 -15.39
CA ARG A 215 -2.56 -3.62 -16.59
C ARG A 215 -1.17 -4.17 -16.27
N LEU A 216 -0.60 -4.94 -17.20
CA LEU A 216 0.71 -5.58 -17.02
C LEU A 216 1.87 -4.59 -16.98
N ASP A 217 1.76 -3.47 -17.68
CA ASP A 217 2.72 -2.37 -17.61
C ASP A 217 2.76 -1.74 -16.21
N TYR A 218 1.62 -1.55 -15.55
CA TYR A 218 1.55 -1.13 -14.15
C TYR A 218 2.12 -2.19 -13.20
N LEU A 219 1.83 -3.46 -13.44
CA LEU A 219 2.43 -4.55 -12.67
C LEU A 219 3.95 -4.50 -12.75
N ALA A 220 4.51 -4.33 -13.95
CA ALA A 220 5.95 -4.19 -14.16
C ALA A 220 6.53 -2.96 -13.43
N TRP A 221 5.84 -1.82 -13.47
CA TRP A 221 6.26 -0.59 -12.80
C TRP A 221 6.33 -0.75 -11.28
N TYR A 222 5.29 -1.34 -10.66
CA TYR A 222 5.29 -1.61 -9.22
C TYR A 222 6.34 -2.66 -8.83
N ILE A 223 6.53 -3.72 -9.62
CA ILE A 223 7.56 -4.73 -9.36
C ILE A 223 8.94 -4.10 -9.39
N ASN A 224 9.24 -3.28 -10.39
CA ASN A 224 10.51 -2.57 -10.47
C ASN A 224 10.72 -1.65 -9.26
N ASN A 225 9.68 -0.96 -8.80
CA ASN A 225 9.77 -0.19 -7.57
C ASN A 225 10.19 -1.07 -6.38
N TYR A 226 9.54 -2.21 -6.14
CA TYR A 226 9.90 -3.09 -5.02
C TYR A 226 11.27 -3.76 -5.16
N LEU A 227 11.77 -3.97 -6.39
CA LEU A 227 13.11 -4.49 -6.64
C LEU A 227 14.22 -3.49 -6.31
N TYR A 228 14.00 -2.22 -6.64
CA TYR A 228 15.06 -1.21 -6.62
C TYR A 228 14.88 -0.12 -5.55
N HIS A 229 13.78 -0.14 -4.80
CA HIS A 229 13.54 0.83 -3.72
C HIS A 229 14.47 0.57 -2.53
N ASN A 230 15.43 1.47 -2.31
CA ASN A 230 16.44 1.35 -1.26
C ASN A 230 16.38 2.47 -0.21
N GLU A 231 15.29 3.24 -0.20
CA GLU A 231 15.10 4.34 0.73
C GLU A 231 14.99 3.85 2.19
N ASP A 232 15.54 4.65 3.09
CA ASP A 232 15.50 4.43 4.53
C ASP A 232 14.84 5.62 5.22
N TYR A 233 13.60 5.43 5.64
CA TYR A 233 12.77 6.46 6.24
C TYR A 233 12.79 6.45 7.78
N ARG A 234 13.68 5.67 8.41
CA ARG A 234 13.74 5.55 9.88
C ARG A 234 13.89 6.91 10.56
N ASN A 235 14.76 7.76 10.04
CA ASN A 235 14.96 9.10 10.58
C ASN A 235 13.77 10.02 10.34
N ALA A 236 13.15 9.95 9.17
CA ALA A 236 12.02 10.80 8.82
C ALA A 236 10.79 10.53 9.70
N ILE A 237 10.45 9.25 9.93
CA ILE A 237 9.31 8.88 10.77
C ILE A 237 9.59 9.15 12.25
N ALA A 238 10.82 8.99 12.73
CA ALA A 238 11.20 9.28 14.11
C ALA A 238 11.07 10.77 14.48
N GLN A 239 11.06 11.66 13.48
CA GLN A 239 10.87 13.11 13.66
C GLN A 239 9.41 13.53 13.76
N LEU A 240 8.45 12.60 13.72
CA LEU A 240 7.03 12.93 13.91
C LEU A 240 6.81 13.59 15.27
N ALA A 241 6.21 14.79 15.24
CA ALA A 241 5.86 15.57 16.43
C ALA A 241 4.40 15.40 16.84
N CYS A 242 3.53 15.01 15.88
CA CYS A 242 2.11 14.80 16.15
C CYS A 242 1.84 13.47 16.90
N PRO A 243 0.71 13.34 17.63
CA PRO A 243 0.25 12.07 18.14
C PRO A 243 0.15 11.03 17.03
N SER A 244 0.79 9.89 17.23
CA SER A 244 0.91 8.85 16.21
C SER A 244 0.43 7.51 16.74
N THR A 245 -0.33 6.78 15.94
CA THR A 245 -0.82 5.44 16.27
C THR A 245 -0.29 4.44 15.25
N PHE A 246 0.14 3.27 15.73
CA PHE A 246 0.66 2.19 14.90
C PHE A 246 -0.24 0.97 15.02
N PHE A 247 -0.88 0.58 13.91
CA PHE A 247 -1.61 -0.67 13.82
C PHE A 247 -0.67 -1.76 13.30
N ILE A 248 -0.40 -2.75 14.14
CA ILE A 248 0.60 -3.78 13.90
C ILE A 248 -0.07 -5.15 13.84
N GLY A 249 0.04 -5.81 12.70
CA GLY A 249 -0.38 -7.21 12.55
C GLY A 249 0.67 -8.13 13.17
N GLU A 250 0.33 -8.82 14.29
CA GLU A 250 1.29 -9.67 15.02
C GLU A 250 1.82 -10.83 14.16
N LYS A 251 1.02 -11.28 13.19
CA LYS A 251 1.37 -12.38 12.27
C LYS A 251 1.77 -11.90 10.88
N SER A 252 2.13 -10.60 10.74
CA SER A 252 2.51 -10.05 9.45
C SER A 252 3.80 -10.71 8.94
N LYS A 253 3.70 -11.37 7.78
CA LYS A 253 4.85 -11.96 7.10
C LYS A 253 5.53 -10.99 6.15
N LEU A 254 4.78 -9.99 5.65
CA LEU A 254 5.35 -8.96 4.80
C LEU A 254 6.30 -8.07 5.60
N TYR A 255 5.81 -7.56 6.71
CA TYR A 255 6.55 -6.64 7.58
C TYR A 255 6.53 -7.15 9.01
N PRO A 256 7.64 -7.74 9.50
CA PRO A 256 7.68 -8.34 10.83
C PRO A 256 7.23 -7.38 11.92
N ALA A 257 6.34 -7.83 12.80
CA ALA A 257 5.81 -7.03 13.91
C ALA A 257 6.94 -6.44 14.80
N ALA A 258 8.05 -7.17 14.96
CA ALA A 258 9.21 -6.69 15.73
C ALA A 258 9.78 -5.39 15.14
N GLY A 259 9.93 -5.29 13.81
CA GLY A 259 10.40 -4.08 13.15
C GLY A 259 9.42 -2.92 13.28
N GLN A 260 8.13 -3.18 13.15
CA GLN A 260 7.09 -2.18 13.34
C GLN A 260 7.06 -1.63 14.77
N LYS A 261 7.25 -2.49 15.79
CA LYS A 261 7.37 -2.10 17.20
C LYS A 261 8.62 -1.23 17.45
N ILE A 262 9.76 -1.56 16.84
CA ILE A 262 10.99 -0.74 16.93
C ILE A 262 10.71 0.68 16.41
N ILE A 263 10.04 0.81 15.25
CA ILE A 263 9.74 2.12 14.69
C ILE A 263 8.70 2.89 15.52
N ALA A 264 7.66 2.22 15.98
CA ALA A 264 6.70 2.85 16.88
C ALA A 264 7.38 3.40 18.14
N ASN A 265 8.35 2.66 18.71
CA ASN A 265 9.10 3.11 19.88
C ASN A 265 10.07 4.28 19.60
N SER A 266 10.44 4.52 18.34
CA SER A 266 11.28 5.67 17.97
C SER A 266 10.51 6.99 17.88
N VAL A 267 9.19 6.94 17.82
CA VAL A 267 8.31 8.12 17.73
C VAL A 267 7.91 8.57 19.14
N LYS A 268 8.22 9.81 19.49
CA LYS A 268 8.06 10.35 20.85
C LYS A 268 6.63 10.25 21.41
N SER A 269 5.63 10.52 20.59
CA SER A 269 4.22 10.44 20.96
C SER A 269 3.52 9.35 20.18
N SER A 270 3.80 8.09 20.51
CA SER A 270 3.26 6.94 19.80
C SER A 270 2.40 6.03 20.69
N LYS A 271 1.36 5.45 20.08
CA LYS A 271 0.50 4.39 20.63
C LYS A 271 0.55 3.18 19.70
N GLN A 272 0.70 1.97 20.25
CA GLN A 272 0.69 0.74 19.48
C GLN A 272 -0.60 -0.04 19.71
N ILE A 273 -1.23 -0.47 18.64
CA ILE A 273 -2.42 -1.33 18.65
C ILE A 273 -2.05 -2.63 17.93
N ILE A 274 -1.92 -3.70 18.71
CA ILE A 274 -1.54 -5.02 18.19
C ILE A 274 -2.78 -5.78 17.72
N PHE A 275 -2.77 -6.22 16.47
CA PHE A 275 -3.80 -7.10 15.89
C PHE A 275 -3.30 -8.55 15.94
N GLU A 276 -3.62 -9.22 17.02
CA GLU A 276 -3.03 -10.53 17.41
C GLU A 276 -3.35 -11.67 16.43
N LYS A 277 -4.50 -11.58 15.77
CA LYS A 277 -4.96 -12.61 14.82
C LYS A 277 -4.62 -12.25 13.37
N SER A 278 -4.12 -11.03 13.14
CA SER A 278 -3.91 -10.46 11.81
C SER A 278 -2.47 -10.59 11.33
N GLY A 279 -2.34 -10.85 10.02
CA GLY A 279 -1.15 -10.56 9.26
C GLY A 279 -1.19 -9.11 8.74
N HIS A 280 -0.77 -8.96 7.48
CA HIS A 280 -0.69 -7.66 6.81
C HIS A 280 -2.04 -6.93 6.63
N THR A 281 -3.17 -7.63 6.73
CA THR A 281 -4.51 -7.10 6.42
C THR A 281 -5.44 -7.09 7.64
N PRO A 282 -5.19 -6.29 8.69
CA PRO A 282 -6.03 -6.26 9.89
C PRO A 282 -7.47 -5.82 9.61
N LEU A 283 -7.69 -5.00 8.59
CA LEU A 283 -9.04 -4.60 8.15
C LEU A 283 -9.90 -5.78 7.66
N ILE A 284 -9.27 -6.88 7.21
CA ILE A 284 -9.97 -8.10 6.76
C ILE A 284 -10.07 -9.14 7.88
N SER A 285 -8.97 -9.37 8.60
CA SER A 285 -8.87 -10.46 9.58
C SER A 285 -9.48 -10.12 10.94
N GLU A 286 -9.49 -8.85 11.34
CA GLU A 286 -10.10 -8.35 12.59
C GLU A 286 -10.91 -7.06 12.35
N PRO A 287 -11.93 -7.10 11.46
CA PRO A 287 -12.61 -5.89 10.97
C PRO A 287 -13.32 -5.08 12.07
N LEU A 288 -13.90 -5.75 13.08
CA LEU A 288 -14.58 -5.06 14.19
C LEU A 288 -13.58 -4.31 15.07
N LYS A 289 -12.45 -4.94 15.41
CA LYS A 289 -11.36 -4.28 16.15
C LYS A 289 -10.79 -3.12 15.32
N PHE A 290 -10.54 -3.36 14.03
CA PHE A 290 -10.01 -2.34 13.13
C PHE A 290 -10.92 -1.10 13.07
N GLY A 291 -12.23 -1.28 12.88
CA GLY A 291 -13.19 -0.16 12.84
C GLY A 291 -13.26 0.61 14.17
N ARG A 292 -13.24 -0.11 15.31
CA ARG A 292 -13.21 0.51 16.63
C ARG A 292 -11.94 1.36 16.85
N GLU A 293 -10.78 0.82 16.52
CA GLU A 293 -9.51 1.53 16.71
C GLU A 293 -9.32 2.70 15.73
N ILE A 294 -9.90 2.62 14.51
CA ILE A 294 -10.03 3.78 13.60
C ILE A 294 -10.87 4.89 14.26
N ALA A 295 -12.01 4.53 14.87
CA ALA A 295 -12.87 5.50 15.56
C ALA A 295 -12.13 6.17 16.74
N HIS A 296 -11.40 5.41 17.56
CA HIS A 296 -10.57 5.96 18.63
C HIS A 296 -9.50 6.91 18.11
N PHE A 297 -8.75 6.52 17.06
CA PHE A 297 -7.74 7.39 16.45
C PHE A 297 -8.31 8.74 15.98
N LEU A 298 -9.53 8.75 15.49
CA LEU A 298 -10.17 9.96 14.98
C LEU A 298 -10.78 10.83 16.10
N GLN A 299 -11.04 10.27 17.30
CA GLN A 299 -11.63 10.99 18.45
C GLN A 299 -10.58 11.52 19.40
N ASP A 300 -9.44 10.81 19.58
CA ASP A 300 -8.33 11.24 20.44
C ASP A 300 -7.69 12.54 19.94
#